data_0c966ff71628a02120ae23bd061ac732
#
_entry.id   0c966ff71628a02120ae23bd061ac732
#
_cell.length_a   1.000
_cell.length_b   1.000
_cell.length_c   1.000
_cell.angle_alpha   90.00
_cell.angle_beta   90.00
_cell.angle_gamma   90.00
#
_symmetry.space_group_name_H-M   'P 1'
#
loop_
_entity.id
_entity.type
_entity.pdbx_description
1 polymer ?
#
loop_
_entity_poly.entity_id
_entity_poly.type
_entity_poly.pdbx_seq_one_letter_code
_entity_poly.pdbx_strand_id
1 'polypeptide(L)'
;MSDGALSSSVSEFDDIMSGPFQNFLNLSKKIGGDVATQGDMVNAAFKAQREYILLASKAKQPSASDVPALLKPTSDKISEIQSFREKQRRSEFFNHLSAVSESIPALGWVTMAPTPGPFVKEMNDAGQFYTNRVLKDWKEKDKTHVEWTKAWVGTLTDIQAYVKKNHTTGLVWNPKGGDAKTLSGSSGECRSDITFIY
;
A
#
# COMPACT_ATOMS: atom_id res chain seq x y z
N MET A 1 -6.51 -25.61 -19.54
CA MET A 1 -6.19 -24.20 -19.74
C MET A 1 -7.22 -23.39 -18.96
N SER A 2 -6.96 -23.13 -17.68
CA SER A 2 -7.82 -22.25 -16.91
C SER A 2 -7.29 -20.84 -17.10
N ASP A 3 -7.99 -20.11 -17.94
CA ASP A 3 -7.81 -18.69 -18.17
C ASP A 3 -7.80 -17.95 -16.82
N GLY A 4 -6.78 -17.14 -16.59
CA GLY A 4 -6.45 -16.64 -15.27
C GLY A 4 -7.40 -15.56 -14.76
N ALA A 5 -8.58 -15.97 -14.33
CA ALA A 5 -9.43 -15.09 -13.53
C ALA A 5 -8.65 -14.68 -12.26
N LEU A 6 -8.51 -13.37 -12.04
CA LEU A 6 -7.96 -12.83 -10.79
C LEU A 6 -8.74 -13.39 -9.62
N SER A 7 -8.06 -13.75 -8.52
CA SER A 7 -8.76 -14.12 -7.30
C SER A 7 -9.58 -12.94 -6.80
N SER A 8 -10.72 -13.21 -6.14
CA SER A 8 -11.59 -12.15 -5.61
C SER A 8 -10.83 -11.20 -4.68
N SER A 9 -9.86 -11.70 -3.90
CA SER A 9 -9.05 -10.88 -3.01
C SER A 9 -8.15 -9.89 -3.76
N VAL A 10 -7.61 -10.27 -4.91
CA VAL A 10 -6.82 -9.33 -5.75
C VAL A 10 -7.73 -8.29 -6.39
N SER A 11 -8.87 -8.71 -6.93
CA SER A 11 -9.85 -7.80 -7.53
C SER A 11 -10.38 -6.77 -6.52
N GLU A 12 -10.69 -7.19 -5.30
CA GLU A 12 -11.16 -6.29 -4.24
C GLU A 12 -10.06 -5.31 -3.79
N PHE A 13 -8.79 -5.71 -3.81
CA PHE A 13 -7.69 -4.78 -3.57
C PHE A 13 -7.54 -3.78 -4.72
N ASP A 14 -7.73 -4.21 -5.96
CA ASP A 14 -7.75 -3.33 -7.13
C ASP A 14 -8.90 -2.31 -7.06
N ASP A 15 -10.05 -2.66 -6.51
CA ASP A 15 -11.17 -1.74 -6.27
C ASP A 15 -10.79 -0.63 -5.27
N ILE A 16 -10.04 -0.95 -4.21
CA ILE A 16 -9.49 0.05 -3.28
C ILE A 16 -8.51 0.97 -4.01
N MET A 17 -7.62 0.41 -4.81
CA MET A 17 -6.62 1.18 -5.56
C MET A 17 -7.23 2.13 -6.58
N SER A 18 -8.28 1.73 -7.26
CA SER A 18 -8.97 2.54 -8.27
C SER A 18 -10.01 3.49 -7.69
N GLY A 19 -10.46 3.28 -6.48
CA GLY A 19 -11.47 4.07 -5.77
C GLY A 19 -10.85 5.09 -4.80
N PRO A 20 -10.95 4.85 -3.47
CA PRO A 20 -10.54 5.81 -2.45
C PRO A 20 -9.05 6.16 -2.53
N PHE A 21 -8.20 5.18 -2.83
CA PHE A 21 -6.76 5.42 -2.98
C PHE A 21 -6.43 6.30 -4.19
N GLN A 22 -7.09 6.10 -5.32
CA GLN A 22 -6.91 6.96 -6.49
C GLN A 22 -7.32 8.41 -6.19
N ASN A 23 -8.39 8.60 -5.41
CA ASN A 23 -8.81 9.93 -4.96
C ASN A 23 -7.74 10.58 -4.08
N PHE A 24 -7.16 9.84 -3.14
CA PHE A 24 -6.02 10.31 -2.34
C PHE A 24 -4.84 10.75 -3.23
N LEU A 25 -4.48 9.99 -4.26
CA LEU A 25 -3.41 10.34 -5.18
C LEU A 25 -3.72 11.62 -5.97
N ASN A 26 -4.95 11.77 -6.44
CA ASN A 26 -5.39 12.96 -7.17
C ASN A 26 -5.33 14.21 -6.29
N LEU A 27 -5.79 14.10 -5.03
CA LEU A 27 -5.72 15.19 -4.06
C LEU A 27 -4.28 15.52 -3.67
N SER A 28 -3.41 14.51 -3.54
CA SER A 28 -1.98 14.71 -3.30
C SER A 28 -1.32 15.51 -4.41
N LYS A 29 -1.63 15.20 -5.67
CA LYS A 29 -1.16 15.96 -6.83
C LYS A 29 -1.70 17.38 -6.87
N LYS A 30 -2.96 17.56 -6.48
CA LYS A 30 -3.60 18.88 -6.42
C LYS A 30 -2.96 19.78 -5.36
N ILE A 31 -2.60 19.24 -4.19
CA ILE A 31 -1.86 19.96 -3.16
C ILE A 31 -0.44 20.29 -3.66
N GLY A 32 0.22 19.35 -4.32
CA GLY A 32 1.54 19.54 -4.91
C GLY A 32 2.69 19.42 -3.91
N GLY A 33 3.86 19.87 -4.31
CA GLY A 33 5.07 19.88 -3.47
C GLY A 33 5.41 18.52 -2.87
N ASP A 34 5.81 18.54 -1.61
CA ASP A 34 6.21 17.32 -0.89
C ASP A 34 5.06 16.31 -0.74
N VAL A 35 3.81 16.77 -0.70
CA VAL A 35 2.63 15.90 -0.62
C VAL A 35 2.46 15.10 -1.91
N ALA A 36 2.66 15.73 -3.07
CA ALA A 36 2.63 15.03 -4.36
C ALA A 36 3.78 14.04 -4.48
N THR A 37 4.98 14.42 -4.08
CA THR A 37 6.17 13.54 -4.10
C THR A 37 5.94 12.32 -3.21
N GLN A 38 5.47 12.50 -1.98
CA GLN A 38 5.15 11.38 -1.09
C GLN A 38 4.00 10.54 -1.64
N GLY A 39 3.00 11.14 -2.28
CA GLY A 39 1.90 10.44 -2.94
C GLY A 39 2.40 9.44 -3.99
N ASP A 40 3.38 9.81 -4.80
CA ASP A 40 4.00 8.92 -5.79
C ASP A 40 4.75 7.76 -5.11
N MET A 41 5.42 8.00 -4.00
CA MET A 41 6.09 6.96 -3.20
C MET A 41 5.07 5.99 -2.60
N VAL A 42 3.95 6.49 -2.09
CA VAL A 42 2.85 5.67 -1.55
C VAL A 42 2.22 4.82 -2.65
N ASN A 43 2.04 5.38 -3.85
CA ASN A 43 1.55 4.62 -5.00
C ASN A 43 2.47 3.44 -5.33
N ALA A 44 3.79 3.64 -5.31
CA ALA A 44 4.76 2.56 -5.50
C ALA A 44 4.66 1.48 -4.42
N ALA A 45 4.44 1.86 -3.15
CA ALA A 45 4.25 0.92 -2.04
C ALA A 45 2.96 0.08 -2.21
N PHE A 46 1.86 0.69 -2.60
CA PHE A 46 0.59 -0.01 -2.87
C PHE A 46 0.70 -0.97 -4.05
N LYS A 47 1.41 -0.58 -5.12
CA LYS A 47 1.67 -1.47 -6.25
C LYS A 47 2.51 -2.68 -5.84
N ALA A 48 3.56 -2.49 -5.04
CA ALA A 48 4.36 -3.59 -4.50
C ALA A 48 3.51 -4.51 -3.62
N GLN A 49 2.64 -3.97 -2.78
CA GLN A 49 1.70 -4.73 -1.96
C GLN A 49 0.75 -5.57 -2.82
N ARG A 50 0.18 -4.97 -3.87
CA ARG A 50 -0.69 -5.66 -4.82
C ARG A 50 0.00 -6.89 -5.45
N GLU A 51 1.24 -6.72 -5.89
CA GLU A 51 2.01 -7.82 -6.46
C GLU A 51 2.25 -8.94 -5.44
N TYR A 52 2.46 -8.59 -4.17
CA TYR A 52 2.60 -9.59 -3.11
C TYR A 52 1.28 -10.34 -2.83
N ILE A 53 0.14 -9.65 -2.83
CA ILE A 53 -1.19 -10.28 -2.71
C ILE A 53 -1.47 -11.18 -3.91
N LEU A 54 -1.10 -10.74 -5.12
CA LEU A 54 -1.22 -11.53 -6.35
C LEU A 54 -0.36 -12.79 -6.27
N LEU A 55 0.88 -12.68 -5.79
CA LEU A 55 1.75 -13.81 -5.54
C LEU A 55 1.10 -14.80 -4.58
N ALA A 56 0.57 -14.33 -3.44
CA ALA A 56 -0.10 -15.19 -2.45
C ALA A 56 -1.30 -15.93 -3.05
N SER A 57 -2.04 -15.31 -3.97
CA SER A 57 -3.18 -15.95 -4.66
C SER A 57 -2.77 -17.11 -5.59
N LYS A 58 -1.52 -17.15 -6.01
CA LYS A 58 -0.97 -18.12 -6.97
C LYS A 58 0.04 -19.11 -6.36
N ALA A 59 0.57 -18.79 -5.19
CA ALA A 59 1.66 -19.54 -4.56
C ALA A 59 1.22 -20.21 -3.25
N LYS A 60 1.90 -21.30 -2.92
CA LYS A 60 1.86 -21.86 -1.55
C LYS A 60 2.58 -20.91 -0.59
N GLN A 61 2.18 -20.99 0.68
CA GLN A 61 2.84 -20.23 1.72
C GLN A 61 4.35 -20.50 1.73
N PRO A 62 5.20 -19.48 1.59
CA PRO A 62 6.65 -19.66 1.63
C PRO A 62 7.14 -19.99 3.04
N SER A 63 8.37 -20.50 3.14
CA SER A 63 9.03 -20.64 4.44
C SER A 63 9.25 -19.29 5.12
N ALA A 64 9.29 -19.25 6.44
CA ALA A 64 9.54 -18.03 7.20
C ALA A 64 10.84 -17.33 6.79
N SER A 65 11.86 -18.09 6.37
CA SER A 65 13.15 -17.58 5.90
C SER A 65 13.07 -16.89 4.54
N ASP A 66 12.06 -17.17 3.72
CA ASP A 66 11.88 -16.61 2.37
C ASP A 66 11.05 -15.33 2.36
N VAL A 67 10.21 -15.14 3.37
CA VAL A 67 9.31 -13.99 3.48
C VAL A 67 10.03 -12.64 3.40
N PRO A 68 11.16 -12.39 4.10
CA PRO A 68 11.83 -11.09 4.02
C PRO A 68 12.24 -10.70 2.60
N ALA A 69 12.75 -11.63 1.81
CA ALA A 69 13.15 -11.38 0.42
C ALA A 69 11.94 -11.06 -0.48
N LEU A 70 10.83 -11.79 -0.30
CA LEU A 70 9.60 -11.59 -1.06
C LEU A 70 8.90 -10.28 -0.69
N LEU A 71 9.03 -9.83 0.56
CA LEU A 71 8.46 -8.57 1.04
C LEU A 71 9.35 -7.35 0.80
N LYS A 72 10.61 -7.56 0.43
CA LYS A 72 11.58 -6.47 0.27
C LYS A 72 11.05 -5.31 -0.60
N PRO A 73 10.40 -5.53 -1.75
CA PRO A 73 9.86 -4.44 -2.55
C PRO A 73 8.89 -3.53 -1.78
N THR A 74 8.02 -4.09 -0.95
CA THR A 74 7.08 -3.33 -0.13
C THR A 74 7.77 -2.64 1.04
N SER A 75 8.63 -3.36 1.77
CA SER A 75 9.32 -2.82 2.94
C SER A 75 10.29 -1.69 2.60
N ASP A 76 10.98 -1.79 1.46
CA ASP A 76 11.86 -0.72 0.98
C ASP A 76 11.05 0.56 0.71
N LYS A 77 9.87 0.45 0.09
CA LYS A 77 9.00 1.62 -0.18
C LYS A 77 8.46 2.25 1.10
N ILE A 78 8.10 1.46 2.09
CA ILE A 78 7.70 1.98 3.42
C ILE A 78 8.88 2.75 4.05
N SER A 79 10.08 2.19 4.03
CA SER A 79 11.28 2.83 4.56
C SER A 79 11.64 4.12 3.82
N GLU A 80 11.49 4.15 2.50
CA GLU A 80 11.69 5.36 1.69
C GLU A 80 10.72 6.48 2.10
N ILE A 81 9.44 6.16 2.33
CA ILE A 81 8.41 7.11 2.76
C ILE A 81 8.76 7.69 4.13
N GLN A 82 9.17 6.86 5.08
CA GLN A 82 9.58 7.29 6.41
C GLN A 82 10.84 8.16 6.37
N SER A 83 11.83 7.78 5.57
CA SER A 83 13.06 8.55 5.37
C SER A 83 12.78 9.90 4.70
N PHE A 84 11.86 9.94 3.75
CA PHE A 84 11.44 11.18 3.09
C PHE A 84 10.85 12.16 4.09
N ARG A 85 9.94 11.72 4.95
CA ARG A 85 9.37 12.55 6.03
C ARG A 85 10.47 13.12 6.93
N GLU A 86 11.46 12.32 7.32
CA GLU A 86 12.57 12.76 8.19
C GLU A 86 13.43 13.85 7.53
N LYS A 87 13.62 13.76 6.21
CA LYS A 87 14.38 14.77 5.45
C LYS A 87 13.60 16.08 5.26
N GLN A 88 12.28 16.05 5.35
CA GLN A 88 11.39 17.18 5.08
C GLN A 88 10.83 17.83 6.35
N ARG A 89 11.59 17.85 7.45
CA ARG A 89 11.14 18.40 8.76
C ARG A 89 10.75 19.88 8.72
N ARG A 90 11.25 20.63 7.73
CA ARG A 90 10.93 22.06 7.56
C ARG A 90 9.82 22.34 6.57
N SER A 91 9.25 21.30 5.98
CA SER A 91 8.12 21.42 5.05
C SER A 91 6.89 21.99 5.75
N GLU A 92 6.20 22.90 5.08
CA GLU A 92 4.87 23.37 5.53
C GLU A 92 3.85 22.22 5.58
N PHE A 93 4.10 21.13 4.85
CA PHE A 93 3.29 19.91 4.82
C PHE A 93 3.78 18.82 5.76
N PHE A 94 4.62 19.14 6.73
CA PHE A 94 5.20 18.13 7.63
C PHE A 94 4.14 17.28 8.35
N ASN A 95 2.98 17.87 8.71
CA ASN A 95 1.87 17.12 9.30
C ASN A 95 1.22 16.15 8.30
N HIS A 96 1.11 16.50 7.02
CA HIS A 96 0.67 15.60 5.96
C HIS A 96 1.63 14.42 5.80
N LEU A 97 2.93 14.72 5.68
CA LEU A 97 3.97 13.71 5.52
C LEU A 97 4.04 12.77 6.73
N SER A 98 3.84 13.31 7.93
CA SER A 98 3.82 12.53 9.16
C SER A 98 2.57 11.65 9.28
N ALA A 99 1.40 12.13 8.87
CA ALA A 99 0.18 11.34 8.85
C ALA A 99 0.35 10.08 8.02
N VAL A 100 0.95 10.19 6.84
CA VAL A 100 1.24 9.04 5.97
C VAL A 100 2.35 8.17 6.54
N SER A 101 3.47 8.76 6.97
CA SER A 101 4.63 8.03 7.49
C SER A 101 4.31 7.18 8.72
N GLU A 102 3.46 7.67 9.63
CA GLU A 102 3.06 6.94 10.84
C GLU A 102 2.03 5.84 10.56
N SER A 103 1.28 5.93 9.47
CA SER A 103 0.21 4.98 9.17
C SER A 103 0.53 4.01 8.02
N ILE A 104 1.49 4.32 7.14
CA ILE A 104 1.87 3.45 6.02
C ILE A 104 2.37 2.06 6.47
N PRO A 105 2.94 1.85 7.68
CA PRO A 105 3.25 0.52 8.18
C PRO A 105 2.03 -0.41 8.26
N ALA A 106 0.81 0.12 8.12
CA ALA A 106 -0.40 -0.70 7.97
C ALA A 106 -0.27 -1.74 6.85
N LEU A 107 0.48 -1.45 5.77
CA LEU A 107 0.76 -2.42 4.71
C LEU A 107 1.50 -3.67 5.22
N GLY A 108 2.13 -3.61 6.38
CA GLY A 108 2.76 -4.75 7.06
C GLY A 108 1.76 -5.80 7.59
N TRP A 109 0.45 -5.58 7.45
CA TRP A 109 -0.58 -6.55 7.84
C TRP A 109 -0.36 -7.95 7.25
N VAL A 110 0.29 -8.05 6.10
CA VAL A 110 0.60 -9.31 5.41
C VAL A 110 1.52 -10.24 6.21
N THR A 111 2.21 -9.70 7.22
CA THR A 111 3.05 -10.47 8.15
C THR A 111 2.38 -10.68 9.50
N MET A 112 1.19 -10.10 9.72
CA MET A 112 0.49 -10.16 11.00
C MET A 112 -0.47 -11.35 11.05
N ALA A 113 -0.28 -12.21 12.03
CA ALA A 113 -1.18 -13.29 12.37
C ALA A 113 -1.23 -13.43 13.90
N PRO A 114 -2.39 -13.72 14.49
CA PRO A 114 -3.69 -14.02 13.87
C PRO A 114 -4.61 -12.79 13.70
N THR A 115 -4.15 -11.56 13.95
CA THR A 115 -4.99 -10.35 14.03
C THR A 115 -4.54 -9.22 13.09
N PRO A 116 -4.52 -9.44 11.76
CA PRO A 116 -4.07 -8.41 10.82
C PRO A 116 -5.01 -7.20 10.74
N GLY A 117 -6.33 -7.40 10.88
CA GLY A 117 -7.30 -6.30 10.84
C GLY A 117 -7.14 -5.28 11.97
N PRO A 118 -7.03 -5.70 13.23
CA PRO A 118 -6.69 -4.81 14.36
C PRO A 118 -5.36 -4.07 14.17
N PHE A 119 -4.34 -4.72 13.60
CA PHE A 119 -3.07 -4.07 13.29
C PHE A 119 -3.23 -2.91 12.28
N VAL A 120 -4.01 -3.08 11.22
CA VAL A 120 -4.30 -1.99 10.27
C VAL A 120 -4.99 -0.83 10.97
N LYS A 121 -5.95 -1.13 11.87
CA LYS A 121 -6.63 -0.09 12.65
C LYS A 121 -5.66 0.69 13.52
N GLU A 122 -4.78 0.01 14.23
CA GLU A 122 -3.78 0.63 15.10
C GLU A 122 -2.87 1.60 14.32
N MET A 123 -2.42 1.19 13.13
CA MET A 123 -1.60 2.05 12.28
C MET A 123 -2.39 3.25 11.73
N ASN A 124 -3.66 3.05 11.36
CA ASN A 124 -4.53 4.15 10.95
C ASN A 124 -4.71 5.16 12.11
N ASP A 125 -4.97 4.67 13.32
CA ASP A 125 -5.13 5.51 14.51
C ASP A 125 -3.84 6.29 14.83
N ALA A 126 -2.66 5.70 14.64
CA ALA A 126 -1.37 6.38 14.81
C ALA A 126 -1.22 7.59 13.88
N GLY A 127 -1.70 7.49 12.64
CA GLY A 127 -1.70 8.61 11.68
C GLY A 127 -2.68 9.72 12.04
N GLN A 128 -3.74 9.44 12.80
CA GLN A 128 -4.79 10.40 13.09
C GLN A 128 -4.33 11.59 13.93
N PHE A 129 -3.32 11.43 14.76
CA PHE A 129 -2.72 12.55 15.47
C PHE A 129 -2.27 13.66 14.51
N TYR A 130 -1.71 13.30 13.38
CA TYR A 130 -1.24 14.24 12.37
C TYR A 130 -2.34 14.67 11.40
N THR A 131 -3.27 13.79 11.02
CA THR A 131 -4.43 14.22 10.20
C THR A 131 -5.29 15.22 10.94
N ASN A 132 -5.44 15.09 12.26
CA ASN A 132 -6.13 16.10 13.08
C ASN A 132 -5.41 17.47 13.06
N ARG A 133 -4.08 17.48 13.01
CA ARG A 133 -3.31 18.72 12.84
C ARG A 133 -3.50 19.32 11.46
N VAL A 134 -3.51 18.52 10.40
CA VAL A 134 -3.82 18.99 9.05
C VAL A 134 -5.21 19.64 9.02
N LEU A 135 -6.21 19.00 9.60
CA LEU A 135 -7.55 19.56 9.70
C LEU A 135 -7.57 20.90 10.43
N LYS A 136 -6.88 20.99 11.58
CA LYS A 136 -6.77 22.23 12.35
C LYS A 136 -6.13 23.36 11.55
N ASP A 137 -5.05 23.07 10.84
CA ASP A 137 -4.24 24.08 10.16
C ASP A 137 -4.86 24.56 8.85
N TRP A 138 -5.65 23.71 8.16
CA TRP A 138 -6.11 23.94 6.79
C TRP A 138 -7.62 24.06 6.62
N LYS A 139 -8.42 23.65 7.60
CA LYS A 139 -9.88 23.62 7.53
C LYS A 139 -10.50 24.93 7.01
N GLU A 140 -9.99 26.07 7.47
CA GLU A 140 -10.51 27.39 7.10
C GLU A 140 -9.74 28.03 5.92
N LYS A 141 -8.65 27.38 5.45
CA LYS A 141 -7.80 27.92 4.38
C LYS A 141 -8.08 27.24 3.03
N ASP A 142 -8.07 25.92 3.01
CA ASP A 142 -8.26 25.14 1.78
C ASP A 142 -8.88 23.77 2.08
N LYS A 143 -10.09 23.57 1.62
CA LYS A 143 -10.83 22.31 1.78
C LYS A 143 -10.18 21.11 1.10
N THR A 144 -9.29 21.32 0.13
CA THR A 144 -8.56 20.24 -0.53
C THR A 144 -7.80 19.40 0.49
N HIS A 145 -7.20 20.02 1.51
CA HIS A 145 -6.47 19.33 2.57
C HIS A 145 -7.39 18.52 3.49
N VAL A 146 -8.59 19.00 3.72
CA VAL A 146 -9.63 18.26 4.46
C VAL A 146 -10.07 17.03 3.70
N GLU A 147 -10.31 17.14 2.41
CA GLU A 147 -10.68 16.01 1.55
C GLU A 147 -9.52 15.01 1.43
N TRP A 148 -8.28 15.48 1.39
CA TRP A 148 -7.08 14.65 1.40
C TRP A 148 -7.00 13.78 2.67
N THR A 149 -7.23 14.36 3.85
CA THR A 149 -7.24 13.57 5.11
C THR A 149 -8.32 12.52 5.12
N LYS A 150 -9.52 12.84 4.65
CA LYS A 150 -10.64 11.90 4.53
C LYS A 150 -10.31 10.77 3.57
N ALA A 151 -9.72 11.09 2.42
CA ALA A 151 -9.33 10.10 1.43
C ALA A 151 -8.27 9.13 1.95
N TRP A 152 -7.27 9.61 2.69
CA TRP A 152 -6.23 8.77 3.28
C TRP A 152 -6.78 7.86 4.39
N VAL A 153 -7.47 8.43 5.38
CA VAL A 153 -8.09 7.66 6.47
C VAL A 153 -9.11 6.66 5.92
N GLY A 154 -9.90 7.06 4.92
CA GLY A 154 -10.86 6.19 4.23
C GLY A 154 -10.17 5.02 3.52
N THR A 155 -9.05 5.26 2.85
CA THR A 155 -8.26 4.21 2.19
C THR A 155 -7.80 3.15 3.20
N LEU A 156 -7.24 3.55 4.35
CA LEU A 156 -6.81 2.61 5.38
C LEU A 156 -7.99 1.90 6.07
N THR A 157 -9.13 2.57 6.20
CA THR A 157 -10.37 1.96 6.71
C THR A 157 -10.86 0.88 5.76
N ASP A 158 -10.82 1.13 4.45
CA ASP A 158 -11.22 0.14 3.45
C ASP A 158 -10.23 -1.03 3.38
N ILE A 159 -8.93 -0.79 3.55
CA ILE A 159 -7.94 -1.86 3.72
C ILE A 159 -8.26 -2.70 4.96
N GLN A 160 -8.63 -2.10 6.07
CA GLN A 160 -9.02 -2.85 7.28
C GLN A 160 -10.22 -3.74 7.01
N ALA A 161 -11.25 -3.23 6.34
CA ALA A 161 -12.44 -4.00 5.97
C ALA A 161 -12.09 -5.15 5.01
N TYR A 162 -11.26 -4.87 4.01
CA TYR A 162 -10.73 -5.84 3.07
C TYR A 162 -9.98 -6.98 3.77
N VAL A 163 -9.07 -6.64 4.70
CA VAL A 163 -8.31 -7.63 5.47
C VAL A 163 -9.22 -8.48 6.34
N LYS A 164 -10.19 -7.87 7.02
CA LYS A 164 -11.17 -8.62 7.83
C LYS A 164 -12.01 -9.59 7.00
N LYS A 165 -12.35 -9.22 5.78
CA LYS A 165 -13.16 -10.02 4.87
C LYS A 165 -12.38 -11.18 4.24
N ASN A 166 -11.19 -10.89 3.71
CA ASN A 166 -10.44 -11.83 2.86
C ASN A 166 -9.29 -12.54 3.57
N HIS A 167 -8.75 -11.94 4.63
CA HIS A 167 -7.51 -12.35 5.31
C HIS A 167 -7.66 -12.27 6.83
N THR A 168 -8.76 -12.72 7.36
CA THR A 168 -9.21 -12.52 8.75
C THR A 168 -8.16 -12.86 9.79
N THR A 169 -7.43 -13.96 9.62
CA THR A 169 -6.40 -14.45 10.55
C THR A 169 -4.98 -14.33 10.01
N GLY A 170 -4.80 -13.70 8.88
CA GLY A 170 -3.54 -13.52 8.19
C GLY A 170 -3.68 -13.64 6.68
N LEU A 171 -2.63 -13.28 5.96
CA LEU A 171 -2.60 -13.40 4.50
C LEU A 171 -2.92 -14.85 4.07
N VAL A 172 -3.90 -15.00 3.21
CA VAL A 172 -4.32 -16.30 2.68
C VAL A 172 -3.46 -16.65 1.47
N TRP A 173 -2.79 -17.79 1.54
CA TRP A 173 -2.00 -18.38 0.46
C TRP A 173 -2.79 -19.48 -0.25
N ASN A 174 -2.46 -19.73 -1.51
CA ASN A 174 -3.10 -20.77 -2.30
C ASN A 174 -2.45 -22.14 -2.01
N PRO A 175 -3.13 -23.07 -1.29
CA PRO A 175 -2.53 -24.36 -0.94
C PRO A 175 -2.24 -25.26 -2.15
N LYS A 176 -2.86 -24.98 -3.30
CA LYS A 176 -2.64 -25.67 -4.57
C LYS A 176 -1.71 -24.90 -5.53
N GLY A 177 -1.16 -23.78 -5.07
CA GLY A 177 -0.31 -22.91 -5.87
C GLY A 177 1.08 -23.46 -6.13
N GLY A 178 1.86 -22.73 -6.91
CA GLY A 178 3.26 -22.99 -7.18
C GLY A 178 4.19 -22.54 -6.04
N ASP A 179 5.49 -22.68 -6.27
CA ASP A 179 6.51 -22.15 -5.36
C ASP A 179 6.60 -20.63 -5.48
N ALA A 180 6.57 -19.94 -4.34
CA ALA A 180 6.53 -18.47 -4.28
C ALA A 180 7.80 -17.82 -4.84
N LYS A 181 8.98 -18.41 -4.62
CA LYS A 181 10.24 -17.88 -5.16
C LYS A 181 10.29 -17.97 -6.68
N THR A 182 9.89 -19.12 -7.21
CA THR A 182 9.84 -19.34 -8.66
C THR A 182 8.89 -18.37 -9.34
N LEU A 183 7.69 -18.19 -8.76
CA LEU A 183 6.67 -17.29 -9.32
C LEU A 183 7.08 -15.81 -9.19
N SER A 184 7.76 -15.41 -8.11
CA SER A 184 8.23 -14.04 -7.95
C SER A 184 9.36 -13.68 -8.91
N GLY A 185 10.25 -14.63 -9.24
CA GLY A 185 11.33 -14.45 -10.22
C GLY A 185 10.84 -14.32 -11.67
N SER A 186 9.72 -14.95 -12.02
CA SER A 186 9.14 -14.88 -13.37
C SER A 186 8.41 -13.56 -13.68
N SER A 187 8.10 -12.77 -12.66
CA SER A 187 7.44 -11.46 -12.84
C SER A 187 8.40 -10.35 -13.30
N GLY A 188 9.72 -10.59 -13.28
CA GLY A 188 10.75 -9.62 -13.65
C GLY A 188 11.25 -9.69 -15.10
N GLU A 189 10.85 -10.71 -15.87
CA GLU A 189 11.28 -10.88 -17.25
C GLU A 189 10.14 -10.60 -18.25
N CYS A 190 9.69 -9.36 -18.32
CA CYS A 190 9.10 -8.88 -19.57
C CYS A 190 10.27 -8.39 -20.44
N ARG A 191 10.96 -9.33 -21.09
CA ARG A 191 11.98 -9.03 -22.10
C ARG A 191 11.33 -8.28 -23.25
N SER A 192 11.75 -7.06 -23.45
CA SER A 192 11.65 -6.33 -24.69
C SER A 192 12.64 -6.93 -25.69
N ASP A 193 12.30 -8.06 -26.29
CA ASP A 193 12.96 -8.52 -27.52
C ASP A 193 12.18 -7.97 -28.71
N ILE A 194 12.41 -6.70 -29.04
CA ILE A 194 12.18 -6.20 -30.38
C ILE A 194 13.49 -6.39 -31.15
N THR A 195 13.63 -7.55 -31.72
CA THR A 195 14.65 -7.76 -32.75
C THR A 195 14.12 -7.17 -34.06
N PHE A 196 14.62 -6.01 -34.43
CA PHE A 196 14.53 -5.55 -35.80
C PHE A 196 15.38 -6.46 -36.70
N ILE A 197 14.75 -7.19 -37.61
CA ILE A 197 15.43 -7.83 -38.73
C ILE A 197 15.06 -7.05 -39.99
N TYR A 198 16.11 -6.63 -40.68
CA TYR A 198 16.09 -6.07 -42.04
C TYR A 198 15.54 -7.06 -43.06
#